data_affa60139abcc90b4cc119e88672b3fb
#
_entry.id   affa60139abcc90b4cc119e88672b3fb
#
_cell.length_a   1.000
_cell.length_b   1.000
_cell.length_c   1.000
_cell.angle_alpha   90.00
_cell.angle_beta   90.00
_cell.angle_gamma   90.00
#
_symmetry.space_group_name_H-M   'P 1'
#
loop_
_entity.id
_entity.type
_entity.pdbx_description
1 polymer ?
#
loop_
_entity_poly.entity_id
_entity_poly.type
_entity_poly.pdbx_seq_one_letter_code
_entity_poly.pdbx_strand_id
1 'polypeptide(L)'
;MFKNINSSIEEFEKKFWKAKSAESFNNSLPANSDDPAIQIFKLAMAELIKTKRQSSAIQSARVGRILEIATDTEMKKVEKNFTFLATVGSTAPFIGLFGTVWGIMNSFQSIAISRNTSLAIVAPGIAEALFATALGLLAAILAVVAYNKFNSDTQRYFSKIENFSKRFLSII
;
A
#
# COMPACT_ATOMS: atom_id res chain seq x y z
N MET A 1 5.25 -5.33 9.58
CA MET A 1 3.87 -4.81 9.48
C MET A 1 2.93 -5.80 8.77
N PHE A 2 3.11 -6.15 7.49
CA PHE A 2 2.15 -6.99 6.73
C PHE A 2 2.04 -8.47 7.15
N LYS A 3 3.07 -9.08 7.76
CA LYS A 3 2.95 -10.45 8.28
C LYS A 3 1.97 -10.53 9.47
N ASN A 4 1.85 -9.44 10.24
CA ASN A 4 0.85 -9.31 11.30
C ASN A 4 -0.57 -9.05 10.78
N ILE A 5 -0.73 -8.36 9.65
CA ILE A 5 -2.05 -7.98 9.12
C ILE A 5 -2.80 -9.21 8.56
N ASN A 6 -2.10 -10.11 7.85
CA ASN A 6 -2.71 -11.35 7.35
C ASN A 6 -3.08 -12.35 8.47
N SER A 7 -2.33 -12.38 9.56
CA SER A 7 -2.70 -13.16 10.75
C SER A 7 -3.81 -12.49 11.55
N SER A 8 -3.89 -11.16 11.51
CA SER A 8 -4.93 -10.38 12.18
C SER A 8 -6.34 -10.69 11.64
N ILE A 9 -6.52 -10.74 10.32
CA ILE A 9 -7.84 -11.03 9.75
C ILE A 9 -8.28 -12.48 10.03
N GLU A 10 -7.36 -13.44 10.02
CA GLU A 10 -7.69 -14.83 10.35
C GLU A 10 -8.07 -14.98 11.83
N GLU A 11 -7.39 -14.26 12.71
CA GLU A 11 -7.72 -14.23 14.13
C GLU A 11 -9.06 -13.52 14.38
N PHE A 12 -9.30 -12.40 13.68
CA PHE A 12 -10.56 -11.67 13.69
C PHE A 12 -11.73 -12.59 13.29
N GLU A 13 -11.62 -13.27 12.15
CA GLU A 13 -12.64 -14.20 11.69
C GLU A 13 -12.88 -15.33 12.69
N LYS A 14 -11.81 -15.96 13.19
CA LYS A 14 -11.93 -17.02 14.21
C LYS A 14 -12.65 -16.55 15.47
N LYS A 15 -12.36 -15.34 15.94
CA LYS A 15 -13.02 -14.75 17.12
C LYS A 15 -14.49 -14.44 16.82
N PHE A 16 -14.78 -13.89 15.64
CA PHE A 16 -16.14 -13.59 15.22
C PHE A 16 -17.02 -14.85 15.20
N TRP A 17 -16.56 -15.92 14.53
CA TRP A 17 -17.34 -17.16 14.42
C TRP A 17 -17.48 -17.95 15.73
N LYS A 18 -16.64 -17.65 16.74
CA LYS A 18 -16.77 -18.19 18.10
C LYS A 18 -17.69 -17.35 19.01
N ALA A 19 -18.01 -16.14 18.63
CA ALA A 19 -18.83 -15.25 19.44
C ALA A 19 -20.29 -15.69 19.43
N LYS A 20 -20.99 -15.43 20.52
CA LYS A 20 -22.42 -15.78 20.67
C LYS A 20 -23.34 -14.97 19.76
N SER A 21 -22.95 -13.74 19.44
CA SER A 21 -23.66 -12.85 18.52
C SER A 21 -22.72 -11.79 17.94
N ALA A 22 -23.09 -11.19 16.79
CA ALA A 22 -22.36 -10.08 16.20
C ALA A 22 -22.29 -8.86 17.14
N GLU A 23 -23.36 -8.61 17.93
CA GLU A 23 -23.39 -7.51 18.90
C GLU A 23 -22.38 -7.76 20.05
N SER A 24 -22.33 -8.97 20.60
CA SER A 24 -21.39 -9.31 21.68
C SER A 24 -19.94 -9.23 21.20
N PHE A 25 -19.68 -9.64 19.96
CA PHE A 25 -18.37 -9.51 19.34
C PHE A 25 -17.98 -8.03 19.15
N ASN A 26 -18.89 -7.22 18.60
CA ASN A 26 -18.65 -5.79 18.43
C ASN A 26 -18.28 -5.08 19.74
N ASN A 27 -18.94 -5.42 20.83
CA ASN A 27 -18.67 -4.86 22.15
C ASN A 27 -17.33 -5.32 22.75
N SER A 28 -16.79 -6.45 22.29
CA SER A 28 -15.47 -6.95 22.70
C SER A 28 -14.31 -6.32 21.95
N LEU A 29 -14.58 -5.61 20.85
CA LEU A 29 -13.55 -4.97 20.04
C LEU A 29 -13.08 -3.65 20.65
N PRO A 30 -11.79 -3.31 20.55
CA PRO A 30 -11.26 -2.06 21.07
C PRO A 30 -11.96 -0.86 20.42
N ALA A 31 -12.25 0.19 21.22
CA ALA A 31 -12.95 1.39 20.75
C ALA A 31 -12.19 2.08 19.62
N ASN A 32 -10.88 2.26 19.79
CA ASN A 32 -9.97 2.83 18.80
C ASN A 32 -9.03 1.73 18.31
N SER A 33 -9.13 1.38 17.04
CA SER A 33 -8.25 0.42 16.39
C SER A 33 -7.90 0.93 15.00
N ASP A 34 -6.63 0.84 14.63
CA ASP A 34 -6.15 1.14 13.27
C ASP A 34 -6.27 -0.08 12.35
N ASP A 35 -6.83 -1.20 12.83
CA ASP A 35 -7.05 -2.40 12.01
C ASP A 35 -8.24 -2.18 11.06
N PRO A 36 -8.03 -2.22 9.73
CA PRO A 36 -9.09 -1.99 8.76
C PRO A 36 -10.28 -2.94 8.92
N ALA A 37 -10.04 -4.22 9.26
CA ALA A 37 -11.13 -5.19 9.44
C ALA A 37 -12.06 -4.78 10.60
N ILE A 38 -11.49 -4.28 11.70
CA ILE A 38 -12.25 -3.81 12.86
C ILE A 38 -13.04 -2.55 12.49
N GLN A 39 -12.44 -1.61 11.77
CA GLN A 39 -13.09 -0.38 11.33
C GLN A 39 -14.29 -0.68 10.41
N ILE A 40 -14.08 -1.51 9.39
CA ILE A 40 -15.12 -1.92 8.44
C ILE A 40 -16.27 -2.62 9.17
N PHE A 41 -15.96 -3.56 10.07
CA PHE A 41 -16.98 -4.30 10.83
C PHE A 41 -17.79 -3.38 11.73
N LYS A 42 -17.16 -2.43 12.44
CA LYS A 42 -17.86 -1.47 13.29
C LYS A 42 -18.82 -0.58 12.52
N LEU A 43 -18.43 -0.12 11.33
CA LEU A 43 -19.32 0.65 10.46
C LEU A 43 -20.51 -0.18 10.01
N ALA A 44 -20.31 -1.44 9.65
CA ALA A 44 -21.38 -2.36 9.29
C ALA A 44 -22.33 -2.60 10.47
N MET A 45 -21.81 -2.82 11.67
CA MET A 45 -22.60 -3.01 12.89
C MET A 45 -23.40 -1.76 13.27
N ALA A 46 -22.81 -0.58 13.12
CA ALA A 46 -23.53 0.68 13.35
C ALA A 46 -24.73 0.83 12.41
N GLU A 47 -24.58 0.45 11.13
CA GLU A 47 -25.69 0.48 10.17
C GLU A 47 -26.71 -0.63 10.44
N LEU A 48 -26.27 -1.81 10.83
CA LEU A 48 -27.14 -2.93 11.22
C LEU A 48 -28.08 -2.53 12.38
N ILE A 49 -27.53 -1.86 13.39
CA ILE A 49 -28.32 -1.37 14.55
C ILE A 49 -29.32 -0.30 14.12
N LYS A 50 -28.92 0.65 13.27
CA LYS A 50 -29.80 1.72 12.75
C LYS A 50 -30.98 1.16 11.94
N THR A 51 -30.74 0.08 11.23
CA THR A 51 -31.73 -0.52 10.32
C THR A 51 -32.53 -1.67 10.96
N LYS A 52 -32.37 -1.94 12.25
CA LYS A 52 -33.02 -3.05 12.98
C LYS A 52 -34.56 -3.12 12.86
N ARG A 53 -35.20 -1.98 12.56
CA ARG A 53 -36.67 -1.90 12.38
C ARG A 53 -37.10 -2.03 10.91
N GLN A 54 -36.20 -2.21 9.98
CA GLN A 54 -36.51 -2.32 8.55
C GLN A 54 -36.64 -3.81 8.15
N SER A 55 -37.13 -4.06 6.94
CA SER A 55 -37.16 -5.43 6.41
C SER A 55 -35.73 -5.96 6.22
N SER A 56 -35.52 -7.27 6.38
CA SER A 56 -34.24 -7.94 6.22
C SER A 56 -33.58 -7.61 4.86
N ALA A 57 -34.38 -7.54 3.80
CA ALA A 57 -33.86 -7.19 2.46
C ALA A 57 -33.28 -5.77 2.41
N ILE A 58 -33.94 -4.78 3.00
CA ILE A 58 -33.43 -3.39 3.05
C ILE A 58 -32.22 -3.31 3.96
N GLN A 59 -32.25 -3.99 5.10
CA GLN A 59 -31.16 -4.04 6.06
C GLN A 59 -29.90 -4.62 5.42
N SER A 60 -30.00 -5.80 4.80
CA SER A 60 -28.87 -6.46 4.12
C SER A 60 -28.31 -5.62 2.97
N ALA A 61 -29.16 -4.99 2.16
CA ALA A 61 -28.71 -4.11 1.08
C ALA A 61 -27.93 -2.89 1.59
N ARG A 62 -28.40 -2.25 2.68
CA ARG A 62 -27.75 -1.08 3.27
C ARG A 62 -26.44 -1.44 3.94
N VAL A 63 -26.41 -2.52 4.72
CA VAL A 63 -25.19 -3.02 5.37
C VAL A 63 -24.16 -3.43 4.31
N GLY A 64 -24.59 -4.10 3.23
CA GLY A 64 -23.73 -4.47 2.11
C GLY A 64 -23.06 -3.26 1.46
N ARG A 65 -23.84 -2.20 1.22
CA ARG A 65 -23.28 -0.96 0.65
C ARG A 65 -22.29 -0.26 1.59
N ILE A 66 -22.55 -0.27 2.89
CA ILE A 66 -21.59 0.29 3.88
C ILE A 66 -20.30 -0.54 3.92
N LEU A 67 -20.39 -1.86 3.88
CA LEU A 67 -19.23 -2.75 3.83
C LEU A 67 -18.37 -2.47 2.59
N GLU A 68 -18.97 -2.33 1.42
CA GLU A 68 -18.30 -2.00 0.17
C GLU A 68 -17.56 -0.65 0.28
N ILE A 69 -18.27 0.43 0.65
CA ILE A 69 -17.69 1.78 0.78
C ILE A 69 -16.58 1.80 1.84
N ALA A 70 -16.78 1.14 2.97
CA ALA A 70 -15.78 1.11 4.04
C ALA A 70 -14.54 0.32 3.60
N THR A 71 -14.70 -0.80 2.90
CA THR A 71 -13.58 -1.60 2.36
C THR A 71 -12.75 -0.78 1.38
N ASP A 72 -13.39 -0.11 0.42
CA ASP A 72 -12.72 0.78 -0.53
C ASP A 72 -11.98 1.93 0.16
N THR A 73 -12.60 2.51 1.18
CA THR A 73 -12.01 3.63 1.91
C THR A 73 -10.75 3.22 2.66
N GLU A 74 -10.81 2.09 3.37
CA GLU A 74 -9.66 1.57 4.12
C GLU A 74 -8.55 1.07 3.18
N MET A 75 -8.90 0.45 2.06
CA MET A 75 -7.94 0.04 1.04
C MET A 75 -7.14 1.23 0.50
N LYS A 76 -7.82 2.32 0.12
CA LYS A 76 -7.17 3.55 -0.35
C LYS A 76 -6.25 4.19 0.69
N LYS A 77 -6.61 4.13 1.97
CA LYS A 77 -5.73 4.61 3.06
C LYS A 77 -4.43 3.80 3.13
N VAL A 78 -4.52 2.49 3.00
CA VAL A 78 -3.34 1.61 3.02
C VAL A 78 -2.48 1.83 1.79
N GLU A 79 -3.07 1.91 0.59
CA GLU A 79 -2.37 2.13 -0.68
C GLU A 79 -1.61 3.45 -0.72
N LYS A 80 -2.17 4.52 -0.15
CA LYS A 80 -1.52 5.83 -0.06
C LYS A 80 -0.13 5.75 0.59
N ASN A 81 0.06 4.85 1.54
CA ASN A 81 1.30 4.73 2.30
C ASN A 81 2.48 4.19 1.48
N PHE A 82 2.23 3.48 0.37
CA PHE A 82 3.29 2.93 -0.47
C PHE A 82 3.27 3.41 -1.92
N THR A 83 2.33 4.30 -2.29
CA THR A 83 2.32 4.95 -3.61
C THR A 83 3.62 5.70 -3.91
N PHE A 84 4.29 6.23 -2.87
CA PHE A 84 5.61 6.84 -3.00
C PHE A 84 6.65 5.88 -3.59
N LEU A 85 6.59 4.59 -3.26
CA LEU A 85 7.50 3.59 -3.83
C LEU A 85 7.31 3.44 -5.35
N ALA A 86 6.06 3.50 -5.83
CA ALA A 86 5.80 3.48 -7.27
C ALA A 86 6.42 4.69 -7.97
N THR A 87 6.32 5.86 -7.35
CA THR A 87 6.93 7.10 -7.85
C THR A 87 8.45 6.97 -7.89
N VAL A 88 9.09 6.52 -6.80
CA VAL A 88 10.55 6.31 -6.76
C VAL A 88 10.96 5.29 -7.82
N GLY A 89 10.24 4.16 -7.93
CA GLY A 89 10.52 3.13 -8.92
C GLY A 89 10.51 3.62 -10.36
N SER A 90 9.58 4.53 -10.68
CA SER A 90 9.46 5.11 -12.02
C SER A 90 10.39 6.29 -12.29
N THR A 91 10.77 7.08 -11.27
CA THR A 91 11.54 8.32 -11.45
C THR A 91 13.03 8.17 -11.18
N ALA A 92 13.46 7.27 -10.29
CA ALA A 92 14.85 7.12 -9.91
C ALA A 92 15.78 6.78 -11.09
N PRO A 93 15.40 5.97 -12.11
CA PRO A 93 16.25 5.77 -13.29
C PRO A 93 16.52 7.05 -14.05
N PHE A 94 15.53 7.94 -14.17
CA PHE A 94 15.69 9.23 -14.85
C PHE A 94 16.58 10.18 -14.06
N ILE A 95 16.51 10.15 -12.73
CA ILE A 95 17.44 10.90 -11.86
C ILE A 95 18.87 10.41 -12.06
N GLY A 96 19.06 9.09 -12.13
CA GLY A 96 20.37 8.49 -12.44
C GLY A 96 20.87 8.89 -13.83
N LEU A 97 20.02 8.84 -14.85
CA LEU A 97 20.35 9.28 -16.21
C LEU A 97 20.72 10.77 -16.25
N PHE A 98 19.96 11.61 -15.56
CA PHE A 98 20.30 13.03 -15.42
C PHE A 98 21.71 13.21 -14.83
N GLY A 99 22.06 12.44 -13.78
CA GLY A 99 23.40 12.44 -13.20
C GLY A 99 24.48 12.09 -14.22
N THR A 100 24.24 11.13 -15.12
CA THR A 100 25.19 10.76 -16.20
C THR A 100 25.38 11.90 -17.17
N VAL A 101 24.30 12.50 -17.67
CA VAL A 101 24.37 13.63 -18.61
C VAL A 101 25.11 14.80 -17.99
N TRP A 102 24.81 15.13 -16.74
CA TRP A 102 25.45 16.21 -16.01
C TRP A 102 26.96 15.96 -15.81
N GLY A 103 27.35 14.76 -15.39
CA GLY A 103 28.75 14.41 -15.14
C GLY A 103 29.59 14.37 -16.43
N ILE A 104 29.01 13.86 -17.53
CA ILE A 104 29.70 13.88 -18.85
C ILE A 104 29.86 15.32 -19.33
N MET A 105 28.85 16.17 -19.19
CA MET A 105 28.93 17.58 -19.53
C MET A 105 30.08 18.29 -18.78
N ASN A 106 30.17 18.07 -17.47
CA ASN A 106 31.24 18.62 -16.65
C ASN A 106 32.62 18.11 -17.08
N SER A 107 32.70 16.83 -17.48
CA SER A 107 33.98 16.26 -17.99
C SER A 107 34.41 16.93 -19.29
N PHE A 108 33.52 17.22 -20.22
CA PHE A 108 33.83 17.97 -21.44
C PHE A 108 34.20 19.43 -21.16
N GLN A 109 33.54 20.07 -20.18
CA GLN A 109 33.94 21.41 -19.75
C GLN A 109 35.38 21.44 -19.22
N SER A 110 35.81 20.41 -18.47
CA SER A 110 37.19 20.28 -17.97
C SER A 110 38.21 20.18 -19.09
N ILE A 111 37.92 19.49 -20.20
CA ILE A 111 38.73 19.47 -21.40
C ILE A 111 38.88 20.88 -22.00
N ALA A 112 37.76 21.58 -22.13
CA ALA A 112 37.74 22.93 -22.73
C ALA A 112 38.59 23.92 -21.92
N ILE A 113 38.52 23.85 -20.59
CA ILE A 113 39.30 24.73 -19.69
C ILE A 113 40.80 24.37 -19.67
N SER A 114 41.10 23.07 -19.54
CA SER A 114 42.50 22.61 -19.44
C SER A 114 43.23 22.58 -20.80
N ARG A 115 42.51 22.66 -21.92
CA ARG A 115 43.00 22.45 -23.28
C ARG A 115 43.81 21.15 -23.44
N ASN A 116 43.46 20.15 -22.63
CA ASN A 116 44.15 18.88 -22.59
C ASN A 116 43.11 17.76 -22.74
N THR A 117 43.24 16.97 -23.78
CA THR A 117 42.32 15.86 -24.13
C THR A 117 42.73 14.54 -23.49
N SER A 118 43.62 14.56 -22.48
CA SER A 118 44.03 13.33 -21.78
C SER A 118 42.84 12.66 -21.10
N LEU A 119 42.71 11.35 -21.32
CA LEU A 119 41.70 10.54 -20.68
C LEU A 119 41.78 10.61 -19.14
N ALA A 120 42.98 10.82 -18.58
CA ALA A 120 43.18 10.94 -17.14
C ALA A 120 42.42 12.12 -16.51
N ILE A 121 42.11 13.16 -17.29
CA ILE A 121 41.36 14.33 -16.81
C ILE A 121 39.84 14.05 -16.73
N VAL A 122 39.33 13.27 -17.66
CA VAL A 122 37.86 13.05 -17.78
C VAL A 122 37.39 11.75 -17.18
N ALA A 123 38.25 10.74 -17.05
CA ALA A 123 37.90 9.43 -16.55
C ALA A 123 37.22 9.45 -15.15
N PRO A 124 37.70 10.25 -14.17
CA PRO A 124 37.00 10.32 -12.88
C PRO A 124 35.57 10.85 -13.00
N GLY A 125 35.36 11.94 -13.74
CA GLY A 125 34.04 12.53 -13.92
C GLY A 125 33.04 11.61 -14.68
N ILE A 126 33.56 10.87 -15.66
CA ILE A 126 32.76 9.85 -16.36
C ILE A 126 32.42 8.70 -15.42
N ALA A 127 33.37 8.25 -14.59
CA ALA A 127 33.11 7.17 -13.62
C ALA A 127 32.04 7.58 -12.59
N GLU A 128 32.10 8.80 -12.05
CA GLU A 128 31.10 9.35 -11.13
C GLU A 128 29.75 9.46 -11.81
N ALA A 129 29.68 9.89 -13.06
CA ALA A 129 28.45 9.95 -13.84
C ALA A 129 27.80 8.58 -14.00
N LEU A 130 28.57 7.56 -14.37
CA LEU A 130 28.07 6.18 -14.50
C LEU A 130 27.60 5.62 -13.14
N PHE A 131 28.33 5.96 -12.07
CA PHE A 131 27.91 5.56 -10.71
C PHE A 131 26.56 6.15 -10.31
N ALA A 132 26.29 7.41 -10.67
CA ALA A 132 24.98 8.03 -10.42
C ALA A 132 23.84 7.23 -11.09
N THR A 133 24.04 6.76 -12.32
CA THR A 133 23.05 5.91 -12.99
C THR A 133 22.87 4.57 -12.28
N ALA A 134 23.97 3.94 -11.85
CA ALA A 134 23.90 2.69 -11.11
C ALA A 134 23.11 2.82 -9.81
N LEU A 135 23.29 3.92 -9.08
CA LEU A 135 22.51 4.23 -7.87
C LEU A 135 21.03 4.46 -8.17
N GLY A 136 20.71 5.20 -9.25
CA GLY A 136 19.34 5.42 -9.69
C GLY A 136 18.61 4.12 -10.02
N LEU A 137 19.28 3.22 -10.74
CA LEU A 137 18.75 1.88 -11.07
C LEU A 137 18.56 1.02 -9.81
N LEU A 138 19.53 1.00 -8.90
CA LEU A 138 19.43 0.26 -7.65
C LEU A 138 18.24 0.73 -6.82
N ALA A 139 18.08 2.04 -6.66
CA ALA A 139 16.94 2.62 -5.93
C ALA A 139 15.60 2.24 -6.57
N ALA A 140 15.51 2.29 -7.90
CA ALA A 140 14.32 1.92 -8.64
C ALA A 140 13.95 0.44 -8.45
N ILE A 141 14.92 -0.46 -8.56
CA ILE A 141 14.69 -1.91 -8.41
C ILE A 141 14.16 -2.20 -7.01
N LEU A 142 14.79 -1.67 -5.96
CA LEU A 142 14.34 -1.87 -4.59
C LEU A 142 12.92 -1.32 -4.35
N ALA A 143 12.65 -0.13 -4.88
CA ALA A 143 11.34 0.50 -4.76
C ALA A 143 10.23 -0.30 -5.46
N VAL A 144 10.48 -0.80 -6.68
CA VAL A 144 9.51 -1.61 -7.44
C VAL A 144 9.25 -2.95 -6.75
N VAL A 145 10.29 -3.62 -6.27
CA VAL A 145 10.14 -4.89 -5.53
C VAL A 145 9.31 -4.70 -4.27
N ALA A 146 9.60 -3.65 -3.49
CA ALA A 146 8.85 -3.33 -2.28
C ALA A 146 7.40 -2.96 -2.60
N TYR A 147 7.15 -2.13 -3.62
CA TYR A 147 5.82 -1.75 -4.05
C TYR A 147 4.98 -2.97 -4.45
N ASN A 148 5.52 -3.84 -5.31
CA ASN A 148 4.82 -5.03 -5.77
C ASN A 148 4.48 -5.98 -4.61
N LYS A 149 5.40 -6.11 -3.66
CA LYS A 149 5.17 -6.91 -2.44
C LYS A 149 4.04 -6.34 -1.60
N PHE A 150 4.07 -5.04 -1.31
CA PHE A 150 3.04 -4.40 -0.50
C PHE A 150 1.68 -4.39 -1.20
N ASN A 151 1.65 -4.13 -2.49
CA ASN A 151 0.43 -4.18 -3.28
C ASN A 151 -0.21 -5.58 -3.25
N SER A 152 0.58 -6.63 -3.49
CA SER A 152 0.11 -8.01 -3.44
C SER A 152 -0.42 -8.40 -2.06
N ASP A 153 0.28 -8.02 -0.99
CA ASP A 153 -0.15 -8.33 0.38
C ASP A 153 -1.45 -7.57 0.75
N THR A 154 -1.59 -6.31 0.28
CA THR A 154 -2.80 -5.50 0.46
C THR A 154 -3.99 -6.12 -0.26
N GLN A 155 -3.85 -6.49 -1.52
CA GLN A 155 -4.92 -7.15 -2.29
C GLN A 155 -5.39 -8.45 -1.63
N ARG A 156 -4.47 -9.27 -1.14
CA ARG A 156 -4.81 -10.52 -0.40
C ARG A 156 -5.57 -10.23 0.88
N TYR A 157 -5.17 -9.20 1.62
CA TYR A 157 -5.82 -8.83 2.87
C TYR A 157 -7.26 -8.37 2.62
N PHE A 158 -7.46 -7.45 1.69
CA PHE A 158 -8.80 -6.92 1.38
C PHE A 158 -9.70 -7.97 0.72
N SER A 159 -9.17 -8.90 -0.08
CA SER A 159 -9.92 -10.05 -0.58
C SER A 159 -10.47 -10.94 0.55
N LYS A 160 -9.70 -11.12 1.64
CA LYS A 160 -10.21 -11.84 2.84
C LYS A 160 -11.33 -11.06 3.52
N ILE A 161 -11.20 -9.73 3.65
CA ILE A 161 -12.27 -8.88 4.20
C ILE A 161 -13.55 -8.95 3.37
N GLU A 162 -13.44 -8.90 2.04
CA GLU A 162 -14.59 -9.06 1.15
C GLU A 162 -15.28 -10.42 1.33
N ASN A 163 -14.49 -11.50 1.43
CA ASN A 163 -15.04 -12.83 1.68
C ASN A 163 -15.72 -12.92 3.04
N PHE A 164 -15.14 -12.32 4.07
CA PHE A 164 -15.79 -12.20 5.37
C PHE A 164 -17.10 -11.40 5.27
N SER A 165 -17.09 -10.26 4.57
CA SER A 165 -18.26 -9.40 4.38
C SER A 165 -19.41 -10.14 3.70
N LYS A 166 -19.13 -10.93 2.65
CA LYS A 166 -20.12 -11.75 1.96
C LYS A 166 -20.74 -12.81 2.90
N ARG A 167 -19.90 -13.47 3.70
CA ARG A 167 -20.39 -14.44 4.72
C ARG A 167 -21.17 -13.75 5.82
N PHE A 168 -20.76 -12.59 6.28
CA PHE A 168 -21.49 -11.82 7.28
C PHE A 168 -22.87 -11.41 6.75
N LEU A 169 -22.97 -10.94 5.50
CA LEU A 169 -24.24 -10.58 4.87
C LEU A 169 -25.21 -11.77 4.72
N SER A 170 -24.71 -12.99 4.60
CA SER A 170 -25.56 -14.18 4.47
C SER A 170 -26.25 -14.61 5.76
N ILE A 171 -25.88 -14.03 6.91
CA ILE A 171 -26.43 -14.38 8.23
C ILE A 171 -27.30 -13.27 8.83
N ILE A 172 -27.45 -12.13 8.16
CA ILE A 172 -28.29 -11.00 8.58
C ILE A 172 -29.45 -10.79 7.62
#